data_419fe765391c12904beca7f32c71294b
#
_entry.id   419fe765391c12904beca7f32c71294b
#
_cell.length_a   1.000
_cell.length_b   1.000
_cell.length_c   1.000
_cell.angle_alpha   90.00
_cell.angle_beta   90.00
_cell.angle_gamma   90.00
#
_symmetry.space_group_name_H-M   'P 1'
#
loop_
_entity.id
_entity.type
_entity.pdbx_description
1 polymer ?
#
loop_
_entity_poly.entity_id
_entity_poly.type
_entity_poly.pdbx_seq_one_letter_code
_entity_poly.pdbx_strand_id
1 'polypeptide(L)'
;IGTTSGAVIGGILGNNLGKGGNTALGAVIGGVVGGTVGGLIGNKMDKQAREIKTALPGSQVQRVGEGIHLVLGENSVNFEFNKATLTITAKQNLDKLVPVFKEYADTDIKIYGYTDSKGSESYNLDLSTQRATAVKSYLSGRGLSSGRFAVIGMGEAEPIETNDTDTGRSLNRRVEFAIVANQKMIEDAEKETGN
;
A
#
# COMPACT_ATOMS: atom_id res chain seq x y z
N ILE A 1 32.11 14.29 20.52
CA ILE A 1 32.20 14.32 19.04
C ILE A 1 31.01 13.53 18.57
N GLY A 2 29.93 14.26 18.19
CA GLY A 2 28.69 13.65 17.75
C GLY A 2 28.84 13.08 16.34
N THR A 3 28.44 11.82 16.18
CA THR A 3 28.19 11.23 14.87
C THR A 3 26.69 11.31 14.60
N THR A 4 26.31 12.22 13.74
CA THR A 4 24.98 12.29 13.14
C THR A 4 24.78 11.06 12.26
N SER A 5 23.97 10.10 12.72
CA SER A 5 23.46 9.03 11.86
C SER A 5 22.44 9.64 10.92
N GLY A 6 22.90 10.11 9.77
CA GLY A 6 22.02 10.53 8.70
C GLY A 6 21.24 9.34 8.16
N ALA A 7 19.94 9.39 8.22
CA ALA A 7 19.07 8.48 7.51
C ALA A 7 19.36 8.65 6.01
N VAL A 8 20.07 7.70 5.44
CA VAL A 8 20.20 7.58 3.98
C VAL A 8 18.88 7.02 3.47
N ILE A 9 18.02 7.89 3.03
CA ILE A 9 16.88 7.49 2.19
C ILE A 9 17.47 7.06 0.86
N GLY A 10 17.89 5.79 0.80
CA GLY A 10 18.50 5.19 -0.37
C GLY A 10 17.45 4.72 -1.36
N GLY A 11 17.14 5.56 -2.34
CA GLY A 11 16.53 5.08 -3.56
C GLY A 11 17.54 4.26 -4.38
N ILE A 12 17.57 2.97 -4.24
CA ILE A 12 18.08 2.01 -5.24
C ILE A 12 17.62 0.62 -4.78
N LEU A 13 16.50 0.13 -5.25
CA LEU A 13 16.19 -1.29 -5.44
C LEU A 13 14.82 -1.46 -6.17
N GLY A 14 14.58 -0.63 -7.20
CA GLY A 14 13.35 -0.71 -8.01
C GLY A 14 13.45 -1.52 -9.29
N ASN A 15 14.51 -2.27 -9.54
CA ASN A 15 14.76 -2.72 -10.91
C ASN A 15 14.52 -4.22 -11.17
N ASN A 16 13.79 -4.94 -10.30
CA ASN A 16 13.53 -6.36 -10.56
C ASN A 16 12.19 -6.90 -10.00
N LEU A 17 11.15 -6.09 -10.00
CA LEU A 17 9.79 -6.57 -9.79
C LEU A 17 9.13 -6.67 -11.17
N GLY A 18 9.00 -7.87 -11.69
CA GLY A 18 8.31 -8.29 -12.91
C GLY A 18 8.01 -7.24 -13.99
N LYS A 19 7.78 -7.62 -15.22
CA LYS A 19 7.38 -6.72 -16.30
C LYS A 19 6.16 -5.86 -15.89
N GLY A 20 6.40 -4.62 -15.48
CA GLY A 20 5.41 -3.71 -14.88
C GLY A 20 5.84 -3.16 -13.51
N GLY A 21 7.15 -2.98 -13.26
CA GLY A 21 7.66 -2.52 -11.98
C GLY A 21 7.21 -1.10 -11.64
N ASN A 22 6.37 -0.97 -10.62
CA ASN A 22 5.96 0.29 -10.01
C ASN A 22 7.16 0.94 -9.31
N THR A 23 7.87 1.79 -10.03
CA THR A 23 9.10 2.45 -9.57
C THR A 23 8.83 3.39 -8.39
N ALA A 24 7.66 4.05 -8.37
CA ALA A 24 7.28 4.96 -7.29
C ALA A 24 6.99 4.21 -5.97
N LEU A 25 6.32 3.07 -6.05
CA LEU A 25 5.93 2.27 -4.89
C LEU A 25 7.13 1.54 -4.28
N GLY A 26 8.02 1.00 -5.11
CA GLY A 26 9.26 0.34 -4.67
C GLY A 26 10.19 1.27 -3.89
N ALA A 27 10.30 2.53 -4.30
CA ALA A 27 11.10 3.54 -3.60
C ALA A 27 10.52 3.92 -2.22
N VAL A 28 9.21 3.82 -2.05
CA VAL A 28 8.51 4.16 -0.80
C VAL A 28 8.61 3.03 0.23
N ILE A 29 8.59 1.77 -0.23
CA ILE A 29 8.62 0.59 0.64
C ILE A 29 10.06 0.21 1.01
N GLY A 30 11.04 0.61 0.19
CA GLY A 30 12.42 0.15 0.26
C GLY A 30 13.32 0.83 1.30
N GLY A 31 12.78 1.46 2.35
CA GLY A 31 13.59 1.93 3.48
C GLY A 31 14.21 0.76 4.22
N VAL A 32 15.52 0.56 4.09
CA VAL A 32 16.22 -0.53 4.78
C VAL A 32 16.68 -0.03 6.14
N VAL A 33 16.08 -0.56 7.20
CA VAL A 33 16.65 -0.50 8.55
C VAL A 33 17.56 -1.73 8.71
N GLY A 34 18.84 -1.59 8.45
CA GLY A 34 19.77 -2.73 8.41
C GLY A 34 19.97 -3.42 9.76
N GLY A 35 20.60 -4.59 9.74
CA GLY A 35 21.05 -5.32 10.93
C GLY A 35 19.94 -6.06 11.68
N THR A 36 20.13 -6.22 13.00
CA THR A 36 19.19 -6.96 13.88
C THR A 36 17.83 -6.29 13.99
N VAL A 37 17.77 -4.96 13.97
CA VAL A 37 16.54 -4.16 13.96
C VAL A 37 15.68 -4.48 12.74
N GLY A 38 16.30 -4.49 11.54
CA GLY A 38 15.61 -4.87 10.30
C GLY A 38 15.07 -6.30 10.32
N GLY A 39 15.79 -7.23 10.99
CA GLY A 39 15.32 -8.60 11.19
C GLY A 39 14.05 -8.68 12.04
N LEU A 40 13.95 -7.92 13.13
CA LEU A 40 12.75 -7.87 13.97
C LEU A 40 11.56 -7.25 13.23
N ILE A 41 11.78 -6.13 12.55
CA ILE A 41 10.76 -5.49 11.72
C ILE A 41 10.30 -6.45 10.62
N GLY A 42 11.23 -7.09 9.91
CA GLY A 42 10.95 -8.05 8.86
C GLY A 42 10.04 -9.19 9.34
N ASN A 43 10.32 -9.78 10.50
CA ASN A 43 9.50 -10.84 11.09
C ASN A 43 8.07 -10.38 11.39
N LYS A 44 7.89 -9.17 11.95
CA LYS A 44 6.56 -8.58 12.18
C LYS A 44 5.82 -8.36 10.87
N MET A 45 6.49 -7.80 9.87
CA MET A 45 5.90 -7.54 8.55
C MET A 45 5.57 -8.83 7.81
N ASP A 46 6.38 -9.90 7.96
CA ASP A 46 6.07 -11.22 7.41
C ASP A 46 4.79 -11.81 8.01
N LYS A 47 4.62 -11.66 9.32
CA LYS A 47 3.40 -12.10 10.01
C LYS A 47 2.19 -11.31 9.50
N GLN A 48 2.28 -9.99 9.45
CA GLN A 48 1.22 -9.12 8.92
C GLN A 48 0.87 -9.47 7.47
N ALA A 49 1.86 -9.72 6.59
CA ALA A 49 1.62 -10.10 5.20
C ALA A 49 0.83 -11.41 5.09
N ARG A 50 1.16 -12.41 5.90
CA ARG A 50 0.42 -13.68 5.96
C ARG A 50 -1.01 -13.49 6.44
N GLU A 51 -1.22 -12.67 7.45
CA GLU A 51 -2.56 -12.37 7.97
C GLU A 51 -3.42 -11.60 6.97
N ILE A 52 -2.86 -10.62 6.27
CA ILE A 52 -3.55 -9.94 5.15
C ILE A 52 -3.97 -10.95 4.09
N LYS A 53 -3.08 -11.86 3.67
CA LYS A 53 -3.36 -12.88 2.67
C LYS A 53 -4.46 -13.86 3.13
N THR A 54 -4.49 -14.17 4.42
CA THR A 54 -5.52 -15.02 5.03
C THR A 54 -6.86 -14.29 5.12
N ALA A 55 -6.86 -13.01 5.53
CA ALA A 55 -8.07 -12.21 5.66
C ALA A 55 -8.73 -11.91 4.30
N LEU A 56 -7.93 -11.73 3.25
CA LEU A 56 -8.41 -11.42 1.91
C LEU A 56 -7.76 -12.33 0.86
N PRO A 57 -8.20 -13.60 0.74
CA PRO A 57 -7.74 -14.53 -0.28
C PRO A 57 -8.01 -13.95 -1.68
N GLY A 58 -7.05 -14.06 -2.58
CA GLY A 58 -7.14 -13.51 -3.94
C GLY A 58 -6.55 -12.12 -4.09
N SER A 59 -6.19 -11.43 -3.00
CA SER A 59 -5.33 -10.23 -3.09
C SER A 59 -3.88 -10.62 -3.38
N GLN A 60 -3.18 -9.73 -4.10
CA GLN A 60 -1.75 -9.90 -4.34
C GLN A 60 -0.98 -9.23 -3.19
N VAL A 61 -0.33 -10.04 -2.36
CA VAL A 61 0.46 -9.58 -1.22
C VAL A 61 1.91 -9.96 -1.43
N GLN A 62 2.80 -8.98 -1.48
CA GLN A 62 4.23 -9.18 -1.68
C GLN A 62 5.04 -8.45 -0.60
N ARG A 63 6.11 -9.09 -0.13
CA ARG A 63 7.13 -8.42 0.68
C ARG A 63 8.09 -7.69 -0.25
N VAL A 64 8.34 -6.41 0.05
CA VAL A 64 9.28 -5.57 -0.68
C VAL A 64 10.19 -4.91 0.34
N GLY A 65 11.45 -5.32 0.41
CA GLY A 65 12.32 -4.90 1.51
C GLY A 65 11.70 -5.23 2.87
N GLU A 66 11.59 -4.25 3.74
CA GLU A 66 10.96 -4.39 5.07
C GLU A 66 9.46 -4.02 5.07
N GLY A 67 8.89 -3.67 3.92
CA GLY A 67 7.47 -3.32 3.81
C GLY A 67 6.61 -4.39 3.11
N ILE A 68 5.34 -4.09 2.93
CA ILE A 68 4.36 -4.93 2.25
C ILE A 68 3.73 -4.14 1.12
N HIS A 69 3.70 -4.71 -0.06
CA HIS A 69 2.91 -4.26 -1.19
C HIS A 69 1.65 -5.12 -1.30
N LEU A 70 0.49 -4.49 -1.22
CA LEU A 70 -0.82 -5.13 -1.35
C LEU A 70 -1.56 -4.52 -2.52
N VAL A 71 -1.93 -5.34 -3.51
CA VAL A 71 -2.74 -4.93 -4.65
C VAL A 71 -4.17 -5.44 -4.48
N LEU A 72 -5.11 -4.51 -4.54
CA LEU A 72 -6.55 -4.74 -4.47
C LEU A 72 -7.15 -4.37 -5.83
N GLY A 73 -7.28 -5.34 -6.70
CA GLY A 73 -7.91 -5.19 -8.01
C GLY A 73 -9.43 -4.94 -7.91
N GLU A 74 -10.07 -4.69 -9.05
CA GLU A 74 -11.49 -4.37 -9.16
C GLU A 74 -12.40 -5.44 -8.52
N ASN A 75 -11.99 -6.71 -8.48
CA ASN A 75 -12.73 -7.78 -7.82
C ASN A 75 -12.67 -7.71 -6.27
N SER A 76 -11.72 -6.97 -5.72
CA SER A 76 -11.51 -6.83 -4.28
C SER A 76 -12.01 -5.50 -3.76
N VAL A 77 -11.61 -4.40 -4.40
CA VAL A 77 -12.06 -3.04 -4.05
C VAL A 77 -12.50 -2.35 -5.32
N ASN A 78 -13.80 -2.27 -5.52
CA ASN A 78 -14.42 -1.62 -6.65
C ASN A 78 -15.29 -0.43 -6.22
N PHE A 79 -15.59 0.41 -7.20
CA PHE A 79 -16.38 1.62 -7.03
C PHE A 79 -17.58 1.58 -7.97
N GLU A 80 -18.61 2.37 -7.65
CA GLU A 80 -19.70 2.60 -8.60
C GLU A 80 -19.15 3.25 -9.89
N PHE A 81 -19.84 2.99 -11.00
CA PHE A 81 -19.40 3.48 -12.31
C PHE A 81 -19.17 4.99 -12.31
N ASN A 82 -18.00 5.42 -12.77
CA ASN A 82 -17.56 6.83 -12.78
C ASN A 82 -17.62 7.56 -11.44
N LYS A 83 -17.58 6.84 -10.32
CA LYS A 83 -17.62 7.43 -8.97
C LYS A 83 -16.44 6.95 -8.11
N ALA A 84 -16.29 7.61 -6.97
CA ALA A 84 -15.43 7.20 -5.87
C ALA A 84 -16.21 6.52 -4.73
N THR A 85 -17.51 6.22 -4.93
CA THR A 85 -18.33 5.53 -3.96
C THR A 85 -17.97 4.04 -3.91
N LEU A 86 -17.52 3.58 -2.76
CA LEU A 86 -17.21 2.15 -2.54
C LEU A 86 -18.49 1.31 -2.62
N THR A 87 -18.43 0.23 -3.37
CA THR A 87 -19.53 -0.77 -3.40
C THR A 87 -19.66 -1.50 -2.07
N ILE A 88 -20.75 -2.22 -1.87
CA ILE A 88 -20.96 -3.06 -0.69
C ILE A 88 -19.85 -4.12 -0.59
N THR A 89 -19.52 -4.78 -1.70
CA THR A 89 -18.45 -5.80 -1.75
C THR A 89 -17.09 -5.20 -1.37
N ALA A 90 -16.74 -4.03 -1.87
CA ALA A 90 -15.52 -3.33 -1.50
C ALA A 90 -15.45 -3.06 0.00
N LYS A 91 -16.54 -2.57 0.60
CA LYS A 91 -16.64 -2.33 2.04
C LYS A 91 -16.47 -3.61 2.85
N GLN A 92 -17.12 -4.69 2.46
CA GLN A 92 -16.98 -5.99 3.12
C GLN A 92 -15.54 -6.54 3.05
N ASN A 93 -14.85 -6.35 1.93
CA ASN A 93 -13.46 -6.76 1.78
C ASN A 93 -12.51 -5.88 2.60
N LEU A 94 -12.73 -4.57 2.64
CA LEU A 94 -11.98 -3.68 3.52
C LEU A 94 -12.21 -3.99 5.00
N ASP A 95 -13.44 -4.37 5.39
CA ASP A 95 -13.75 -4.78 6.77
C ASP A 95 -12.94 -5.99 7.23
N LYS A 96 -12.60 -6.92 6.33
CA LYS A 96 -11.72 -8.07 6.63
C LYS A 96 -10.29 -7.66 6.98
N LEU A 97 -9.81 -6.53 6.44
CA LEU A 97 -8.47 -6.00 6.71
C LEU A 97 -8.41 -5.19 8.00
N VAL A 98 -9.54 -4.67 8.49
CA VAL A 98 -9.59 -3.83 9.70
C VAL A 98 -8.97 -4.50 10.93
N PRO A 99 -9.28 -5.77 11.28
CA PRO A 99 -8.65 -6.45 12.42
C PRO A 99 -7.12 -6.51 12.29
N VAL A 100 -6.61 -6.85 11.12
CA VAL A 100 -5.16 -6.93 10.86
C VAL A 100 -4.53 -5.55 11.04
N PHE A 101 -5.10 -4.50 10.46
CA PHE A 101 -4.56 -3.14 10.60
C PHE A 101 -4.67 -2.57 12.02
N LYS A 102 -5.59 -3.08 12.84
CA LYS A 102 -5.67 -2.76 14.28
C LYS A 102 -4.59 -3.48 15.08
N GLU A 103 -4.33 -4.74 14.78
CA GLU A 103 -3.27 -5.52 15.45
C GLU A 103 -1.89 -4.92 15.18
N TYR A 104 -1.63 -4.51 13.94
CA TYR A 104 -0.37 -3.87 13.51
C TYR A 104 -0.51 -2.34 13.48
N ALA A 105 -0.84 -1.73 14.63
CA ALA A 105 -1.04 -0.29 14.74
C ALA A 105 0.25 0.54 14.55
N ASP A 106 1.40 -0.09 14.62
CA ASP A 106 2.74 0.46 14.46
C ASP A 106 3.24 0.44 13.00
N THR A 107 2.30 0.39 12.03
CA THR A 107 2.59 0.55 10.61
C THR A 107 1.87 1.76 10.02
N ASP A 108 2.50 2.41 9.04
CA ASP A 108 1.89 3.42 8.19
C ASP A 108 1.50 2.83 6.84
N ILE A 109 0.44 3.35 6.23
CA ILE A 109 -0.15 2.81 5.00
C ILE A 109 -0.32 3.95 3.99
N LYS A 110 0.34 3.84 2.85
CA LYS A 110 0.10 4.71 1.71
C LYS A 110 -0.87 4.01 0.75
N ILE A 111 -1.93 4.73 0.37
CA ILE A 111 -3.00 4.24 -0.48
C ILE A 111 -2.86 4.90 -1.85
N TYR A 112 -2.53 4.11 -2.85
CA TYR A 112 -2.41 4.54 -4.24
C TYR A 112 -3.67 4.16 -5.00
N GLY A 113 -4.29 5.14 -5.67
CA GLY A 113 -5.42 4.90 -6.56
C GLY A 113 -4.97 4.94 -8.01
N TYR A 114 -5.49 4.03 -8.82
CA TYR A 114 -5.22 3.94 -10.26
C TYR A 114 -6.51 3.86 -11.06
N THR A 115 -6.45 4.34 -12.30
CA THR A 115 -7.51 4.21 -13.30
C THR A 115 -7.01 3.43 -14.52
N ASP A 116 -7.91 3.12 -15.44
CA ASP A 116 -7.53 2.82 -16.81
C ASP A 116 -7.30 4.12 -17.61
N SER A 117 -6.96 3.99 -18.90
CA SER A 117 -6.65 5.13 -19.78
C SER A 117 -7.89 5.79 -20.41
N LYS A 118 -9.11 5.45 -19.98
CA LYS A 118 -10.32 6.12 -20.48
C LYS A 118 -10.55 7.44 -19.75
N GLY A 119 -10.61 8.52 -20.50
CA GLY A 119 -10.80 9.87 -19.99
C GLY A 119 -9.57 10.76 -20.24
N SER A 120 -9.57 11.96 -19.68
CA SER A 120 -8.40 12.82 -19.68
C SER A 120 -7.48 12.48 -18.51
N GLU A 121 -6.20 12.73 -18.67
CA GLU A 121 -5.19 12.51 -17.62
C GLU A 121 -5.57 13.24 -16.32
N SER A 122 -6.00 14.51 -16.43
CA SER A 122 -6.42 15.30 -15.26
C SER A 122 -7.65 14.70 -14.57
N TYR A 123 -8.64 14.25 -15.34
CA TYR A 123 -9.81 13.57 -14.80
C TYR A 123 -9.44 12.27 -14.09
N ASN A 124 -8.57 11.46 -14.69
CA ASN A 124 -8.12 10.19 -14.11
C ASN A 124 -7.30 10.41 -12.84
N LEU A 125 -6.46 11.46 -12.80
CA LEU A 125 -5.72 11.83 -11.59
C LEU A 125 -6.66 12.20 -10.44
N ASP A 126 -7.66 13.06 -10.70
CA ASP A 126 -8.66 13.45 -9.71
C ASP A 126 -9.49 12.26 -9.24
N LEU A 127 -9.99 11.43 -10.15
CA LEU A 127 -10.79 10.25 -9.84
C LEU A 127 -10.02 9.25 -8.97
N SER A 128 -8.76 8.99 -9.32
CA SER A 128 -7.90 8.08 -8.56
C SER A 128 -7.61 8.58 -7.14
N THR A 129 -7.39 9.90 -6.99
CA THR A 129 -7.23 10.55 -5.68
C THR A 129 -8.50 10.44 -4.84
N GLN A 130 -9.66 10.69 -5.42
CA GLN A 130 -10.96 10.57 -4.73
C GLN A 130 -11.23 9.12 -4.30
N ARG A 131 -10.90 8.12 -5.12
CA ARG A 131 -11.04 6.69 -4.79
C ARG A 131 -10.14 6.27 -3.63
N ALA A 132 -8.87 6.64 -3.66
CA ALA A 132 -7.95 6.39 -2.56
C ALA A 132 -8.38 7.11 -1.26
N THR A 133 -8.92 8.33 -1.37
CA THR A 133 -9.51 9.08 -0.25
C THR A 133 -10.75 8.37 0.32
N ALA A 134 -11.61 7.81 -0.51
CA ALA A 134 -12.78 7.05 -0.06
C ALA A 134 -12.38 5.81 0.73
N VAL A 135 -11.33 5.09 0.30
CA VAL A 135 -10.76 3.95 1.04
C VAL A 135 -10.20 4.41 2.39
N LYS A 136 -9.39 5.46 2.43
CA LYS A 136 -8.90 6.06 3.69
C LYS A 136 -10.04 6.42 4.64
N SER A 137 -11.02 7.15 4.14
CA SER A 137 -12.17 7.60 4.94
C SER A 137 -12.95 6.42 5.50
N TYR A 138 -13.15 5.37 4.70
CA TYR A 138 -13.84 4.17 5.14
C TYR A 138 -13.08 3.45 6.26
N LEU A 139 -11.77 3.21 6.09
CA LEU A 139 -10.92 2.55 7.09
C LEU A 139 -10.83 3.39 8.38
N SER A 140 -10.72 4.71 8.26
CA SER A 140 -10.73 5.61 9.42
C SER A 140 -12.06 5.57 10.17
N GLY A 141 -13.19 5.49 9.46
CA GLY A 141 -14.52 5.30 10.04
C GLY A 141 -14.69 3.96 10.77
N ARG A 142 -13.82 2.97 10.53
CA ARG A 142 -13.75 1.69 11.24
C ARG A 142 -12.84 1.73 12.48
N GLY A 143 -12.40 2.91 12.88
CA GLY A 143 -11.61 3.14 14.08
C GLY A 143 -10.10 3.00 13.90
N LEU A 144 -9.61 3.03 12.65
CA LEU A 144 -8.19 3.14 12.36
C LEU A 144 -7.77 4.62 12.37
N SER A 145 -6.63 4.94 12.98
CA SER A 145 -6.12 6.32 13.03
C SER A 145 -5.89 6.87 11.61
N SER A 146 -6.53 7.99 11.28
CA SER A 146 -6.40 8.62 9.95
C SER A 146 -4.98 9.13 9.65
N GLY A 147 -4.20 9.41 10.70
CA GLY A 147 -2.81 9.85 10.59
C GLY A 147 -1.87 8.76 10.03
N ARG A 148 -2.27 7.48 10.11
CA ARG A 148 -1.52 6.37 9.52
C ARG A 148 -1.67 6.26 8.00
N PHE A 149 -2.62 6.99 7.40
CA PHE A 149 -2.94 6.87 5.99
C PHE A 149 -2.50 8.10 5.19
N ALA A 150 -1.65 7.90 4.19
CA ALA A 150 -1.40 8.87 3.14
C ALA A 150 -2.15 8.42 1.86
N VAL A 151 -2.61 9.39 1.06
CA VAL A 151 -3.35 9.16 -0.18
C VAL A 151 -2.55 9.70 -1.34
N ILE A 152 -2.43 8.91 -2.39
CA ILE A 152 -1.76 9.28 -3.63
C ILE A 152 -2.64 8.87 -4.83
N GLY A 153 -3.06 9.84 -5.65
CA GLY A 153 -3.66 9.57 -6.95
C GLY A 153 -2.57 9.36 -7.98
N MET A 154 -2.68 8.29 -8.76
CA MET A 154 -1.76 7.96 -9.84
C MET A 154 -2.42 8.11 -11.22
N GLY A 155 -3.74 8.28 -11.27
CA GLY A 155 -4.47 8.33 -12.54
C GLY A 155 -4.24 7.06 -13.34
N GLU A 156 -3.96 7.22 -14.62
CA GLU A 156 -3.65 6.13 -15.55
C GLU A 156 -2.16 5.79 -15.63
N ALA A 157 -1.33 6.40 -14.76
CA ALA A 157 0.10 6.10 -14.71
C ALA A 157 0.36 4.65 -14.25
N GLU A 158 1.51 4.12 -14.66
CA GLU A 158 1.98 2.79 -14.26
C GLU A 158 0.94 1.67 -14.49
N PRO A 159 0.44 1.49 -15.72
CA PRO A 159 -0.48 0.39 -16.02
C PRO A 159 0.23 -0.96 -15.82
N ILE A 160 -0.46 -1.91 -15.17
CA ILE A 160 0.06 -3.27 -14.97
C ILE A 160 -0.32 -4.19 -16.14
N GLU A 161 -1.27 -3.77 -16.97
CA GLU A 161 -1.71 -4.48 -18.17
C GLU A 161 -2.04 -3.49 -19.31
N THR A 162 -2.20 -4.02 -20.53
CA THR A 162 -2.58 -3.18 -21.67
C THR A 162 -3.95 -2.54 -21.48
N ASN A 163 -4.09 -1.28 -21.86
CA ASN A 163 -5.38 -0.59 -21.87
C ASN A 163 -6.23 -0.86 -23.12
N ASP A 164 -5.72 -1.66 -24.07
CA ASP A 164 -6.42 -1.95 -25.32
C ASP A 164 -7.62 -2.89 -25.12
N THR A 165 -7.54 -3.76 -24.10
CA THR A 165 -8.59 -4.75 -23.80
C THR A 165 -9.39 -4.37 -22.56
N ASP A 166 -10.66 -4.81 -22.48
CA ASP A 166 -11.48 -4.60 -21.28
C ASP A 166 -10.90 -5.31 -20.06
N THR A 167 -10.33 -6.49 -20.24
CA THR A 167 -9.66 -7.24 -19.18
C THR A 167 -8.45 -6.48 -18.64
N GLY A 168 -7.59 -5.97 -19.52
CA GLY A 168 -6.43 -5.21 -19.09
C GLY A 168 -6.82 -3.90 -18.37
N ARG A 169 -7.83 -3.18 -18.88
CA ARG A 169 -8.38 -2.01 -18.20
C ARG A 169 -8.94 -2.33 -16.80
N SER A 170 -9.62 -3.45 -16.66
CA SER A 170 -10.14 -3.91 -15.36
C SER A 170 -8.99 -4.14 -14.35
N LEU A 171 -7.88 -4.69 -14.79
CA LEU A 171 -6.69 -4.88 -13.94
C LEU A 171 -6.00 -3.56 -13.59
N ASN A 172 -6.03 -2.58 -14.50
CA ASN A 172 -5.47 -1.24 -14.24
C ASN A 172 -6.31 -0.43 -13.24
N ARG A 173 -7.63 -0.64 -13.18
CA ARG A 173 -8.52 -0.04 -12.16
C ARG A 173 -8.33 -0.72 -10.81
N ARG A 174 -7.38 -0.25 -10.03
CA ARG A 174 -6.95 -0.86 -8.78
C ARG A 174 -6.62 0.14 -7.69
N VAL A 175 -6.53 -0.35 -6.49
CA VAL A 175 -5.97 0.35 -5.34
C VAL A 175 -4.79 -0.47 -4.80
N GLU A 176 -3.69 0.19 -4.52
CA GLU A 176 -2.52 -0.45 -3.95
C GLU A 176 -2.19 0.15 -2.59
N PHE A 177 -1.73 -0.70 -1.67
CA PHE A 177 -1.26 -0.27 -0.36
C PHE A 177 0.22 -0.55 -0.22
N ALA A 178 0.98 0.48 0.13
CA ALA A 178 2.34 0.33 0.62
C ALA A 178 2.31 0.44 2.14
N ILE A 179 2.58 -0.67 2.83
CA ILE A 179 2.55 -0.77 4.28
C ILE A 179 3.99 -0.81 4.77
N VAL A 180 4.35 0.12 5.64
CA VAL A 180 5.73 0.27 6.15
C VAL A 180 5.73 0.38 7.67
N ALA A 181 6.83 0.01 8.30
CA ALA A 181 7.03 0.27 9.72
C ALA A 181 6.97 1.78 9.98
N ASN A 182 6.25 2.21 11.00
CA ASN A 182 6.29 3.59 11.45
C ASN A 182 7.42 3.81 12.46
N GLN A 183 7.62 5.06 12.86
CA GLN A 183 8.67 5.43 13.80
C GLN A 183 8.62 4.64 15.11
N LYS A 184 7.41 4.37 15.63
CA LYS A 184 7.23 3.60 16.86
C LYS A 184 7.72 2.17 16.73
N MET A 185 7.42 1.48 15.61
CA MET A 185 7.91 0.12 15.37
C MET A 185 9.43 0.08 15.33
N ILE A 186 10.06 1.08 14.71
CA ILE A 186 11.53 1.20 14.61
C ILE A 186 12.13 1.39 16.00
N GLU A 187 11.64 2.35 16.78
CA GLU A 187 12.11 2.62 18.14
C GLU A 187 11.94 1.43 19.09
N ASP A 188 10.83 0.71 18.99
CA ASP A 188 10.59 -0.48 19.79
C ASP A 188 11.57 -1.61 19.42
N ALA A 189 11.86 -1.80 18.13
CA ALA A 189 12.84 -2.77 17.67
C ALA A 189 14.27 -2.40 18.06
N GLU A 190 14.64 -1.12 18.04
CA GLU A 190 15.94 -0.61 18.53
C GLU A 190 16.11 -0.90 20.02
N LYS A 191 15.12 -0.62 20.86
CA LYS A 191 15.15 -0.92 22.30
C LYS A 191 15.29 -2.42 22.57
N GLU A 192 14.61 -3.27 21.78
CA GLU A 192 14.67 -4.72 21.95
C GLU A 192 16.07 -5.28 21.57
N THR A 193 16.77 -4.64 20.66
CA THR A 193 18.14 -5.04 20.26
C THR A 193 19.25 -4.47 21.13
N GLY A 194 18.92 -3.62 22.10
CA GLY A 194 19.87 -3.01 23.02
C GLY A 194 20.73 -1.90 22.40
N ASN A 195 20.25 -1.28 21.35
CA ASN A 195 20.85 -0.11 20.70
C ASN A 195 20.20 1.20 21.16
#